data_8610e6d79a8d59fa1d6f0732d63a121e
#
_entry.id   8610e6d79a8d59fa1d6f0732d63a121e
#
_cell.length_a   1.000
_cell.length_b   1.000
_cell.length_c   1.000
_cell.angle_alpha   90.00
_cell.angle_beta   90.00
_cell.angle_gamma   90.00
#
_symmetry.space_group_name_H-M   'P 1'
#
loop_
_entity.id
_entity.type
_entity.pdbx_description
1 polymer ?
#
loop_
_entity_poly.entity_id
_entity_poly.type
_entity_poly.pdbx_seq_one_letter_code
_entity_poly.pdbx_strand_id
1 'polypeptide(L)'
;MFLANRLCGRSSPLANMWPEFYRVGDATEADSEGSRRPAASNDRIAVKSDAHILIVDDDKGIRDLLQEFFQKRGLRTTVAADGVEMEDILRRTQVDLIVLDVMLPGKSGLELCRDLRASYSTPIIMLTAVTETTDRVVGLEMGADDYVPKPFDPRELLARIRAVLRRNGAAEPKRATTKQIYHFAGWTMDCSRRRLMAPGDVRVELTMAEFNLLQTFVKSAQRVLTRDQLIELSGGDSDYSFDRSIDILVSRLRRKMEDDPKTPKLILTVRSGGYQFLPETTSE
;
A
#
# COMPACT_ATOMS: atom_id res chain seq x y z
N MET A 1 46.73 -17.63 22.63
CA MET A 1 46.92 -16.44 23.45
C MET A 1 46.60 -15.22 22.60
N PHE A 2 45.53 -14.50 22.95
CA PHE A 2 45.08 -13.15 22.49
C PHE A 2 45.04 -12.84 21.00
N LEU A 3 43.82 -12.78 20.42
CA LEU A 3 43.14 -11.59 19.91
C LEU A 3 41.83 -12.01 19.22
N ALA A 4 40.79 -12.15 19.97
CA ALA A 4 39.42 -12.13 19.48
C ALA A 4 38.67 -11.15 20.39
N ASN A 5 38.39 -9.94 19.90
CA ASN A 5 37.25 -9.12 20.30
C ASN A 5 37.46 -7.68 19.81
N ARG A 6 36.81 -7.30 18.75
CA ARG A 6 36.30 -5.92 18.51
C ARG A 6 35.75 -5.82 17.11
N LEU A 7 34.47 -6.04 16.95
CA LEU A 7 33.63 -5.44 15.90
C LEU A 7 32.15 -5.74 16.24
N CYS A 8 31.73 -5.20 17.37
CA CYS A 8 30.30 -5.06 17.64
C CYS A 8 30.12 -3.61 18.13
N GLY A 9 29.50 -2.76 17.33
CA GLY A 9 29.23 -1.37 17.70
C GLY A 9 29.32 -0.41 16.52
N ARG A 10 28.56 -0.66 15.47
CA ARG A 10 28.19 0.41 14.54
C ARG A 10 26.73 0.77 14.80
N SER A 11 26.53 1.73 15.69
CA SER A 11 25.30 2.51 15.73
C SER A 11 25.07 3.11 14.35
N SER A 12 23.90 2.84 13.76
CA SER A 12 23.49 3.40 12.47
C SER A 12 23.62 4.94 12.52
N PRO A 13 24.22 5.58 11.52
CA PRO A 13 24.34 7.04 11.48
C PRO A 13 22.99 7.76 11.50
N LEU A 14 21.89 7.05 11.26
CA LEU A 14 20.52 7.58 11.23
C LEU A 14 19.93 7.74 12.64
N ALA A 15 20.38 6.97 13.64
CA ALA A 15 19.85 7.04 15.01
C ALA A 15 20.10 8.39 15.69
N ASN A 16 21.12 9.14 15.28
CA ASN A 16 21.46 10.44 15.84
C ASN A 16 20.74 11.63 15.19
N MET A 17 20.06 11.44 14.07
CA MET A 17 19.41 12.51 13.32
C MET A 17 17.94 12.75 13.74
N TRP A 18 17.33 11.80 14.47
CA TRP A 18 15.92 11.82 14.81
C TRP A 18 15.52 12.65 16.05
N PRO A 19 16.38 12.89 17.10
CA PRO A 19 15.96 13.58 18.31
C PRO A 19 15.56 15.03 18.15
N GLU A 20 16.08 15.72 17.13
CA GLU A 20 15.80 17.15 16.95
C GLU A 20 14.47 17.46 16.25
N PHE A 21 13.95 16.54 15.43
CA PHE A 21 12.69 16.72 14.71
C PHE A 21 11.42 16.38 15.53
N TYR A 22 11.58 15.69 16.67
CA TYR A 22 10.43 15.12 17.41
C TYR A 22 10.24 15.65 18.82
N ARG A 23 10.72 16.84 19.14
CA ARG A 23 10.26 17.53 20.36
C ARG A 23 8.80 17.89 20.21
N VAL A 24 7.96 17.02 20.78
CA VAL A 24 6.54 17.33 21.01
C VAL A 24 6.50 18.53 21.94
N GLY A 25 6.07 19.68 21.42
CA GLY A 25 5.77 20.84 22.24
C GLY A 25 4.57 20.50 23.14
N ASP A 26 4.81 20.44 24.43
CA ASP A 26 3.75 20.52 25.45
C ASP A 26 3.03 21.86 25.27
N ALA A 27 1.86 21.82 24.68
CA ALA A 27 0.95 22.95 24.71
C ALA A 27 0.18 22.89 26.05
N THR A 28 0.68 23.63 27.03
CA THR A 28 -0.05 23.97 28.23
C THR A 28 -1.31 24.73 27.89
N GLU A 29 -2.40 24.32 28.53
CA GLU A 29 -3.71 24.97 28.52
C GLU A 29 -3.59 26.46 28.91
N ALA A 30 -4.28 27.30 28.14
CA ALA A 30 -4.71 28.63 28.59
C ALA A 30 -6.13 28.86 28.09
N ASP A 31 -7.04 28.90 29.05
CA ASP A 31 -8.42 29.30 28.89
C ASP A 31 -8.58 30.67 28.27
N SER A 32 -9.50 30.83 27.32
CA SER A 32 -10.35 32.01 27.19
C SER A 32 -11.60 31.71 26.35
N GLU A 33 -12.75 31.98 26.96
CA GLU A 33 -14.08 31.94 26.39
C GLU A 33 -14.25 32.87 25.17
N GLY A 34 -15.06 32.44 24.22
CA GLY A 34 -15.65 33.40 23.28
C GLY A 34 -16.06 32.84 21.93
N SER A 35 -17.36 32.70 21.74
CA SER A 35 -18.06 32.75 20.45
C SER A 35 -18.17 31.47 19.60
N ARG A 36 -19.37 30.86 19.75
CA ARG A 36 -19.88 29.80 18.90
C ARG A 36 -20.12 30.29 17.47
N ARG A 37 -19.45 29.65 16.51
CA ARG A 37 -19.94 29.46 15.13
C ARG A 37 -19.84 27.98 14.82
N PRO A 38 -20.83 27.32 14.20
CA PRO A 38 -20.75 25.91 13.86
C PRO A 38 -19.73 25.76 12.72
N ALA A 39 -18.60 25.16 13.03
CA ALA A 39 -17.66 24.73 12.05
C ALA A 39 -18.26 23.59 11.24
N ALA A 40 -18.15 23.69 9.94
CA ALA A 40 -18.54 22.70 8.96
C ALA A 40 -18.08 21.30 9.38
N SER A 41 -19.00 20.35 9.26
CA SER A 41 -18.78 18.94 9.45
C SER A 41 -17.60 18.45 8.59
N ASN A 42 -16.44 18.30 9.21
CA ASN A 42 -15.33 17.60 8.62
C ASN A 42 -15.75 16.14 8.50
N ASP A 43 -15.92 15.69 7.28
CA ASP A 43 -16.32 14.36 6.87
C ASP A 43 -15.30 13.35 7.43
N ARG A 44 -15.58 12.81 8.62
CA ARG A 44 -14.83 11.72 9.24
C ARG A 44 -15.19 10.45 8.49
N ILE A 45 -14.55 10.23 7.35
CA ILE A 45 -14.52 8.91 6.73
C ILE A 45 -13.76 8.00 7.71
N ALA A 46 -14.50 7.17 8.41
CA ALA A 46 -13.99 6.28 9.44
C ALA A 46 -13.12 5.19 8.76
N VAL A 47 -11.81 5.36 8.83
CA VAL A 47 -10.89 4.23 8.72
C VAL A 47 -11.19 3.30 9.90
N LYS A 48 -11.20 1.99 9.66
CA LYS A 48 -11.38 0.97 10.70
C LYS A 48 -10.48 1.31 11.88
N SER A 49 -11.04 1.79 12.97
CA SER A 49 -10.33 2.36 14.14
C SER A 49 -9.52 1.30 14.91
N ASP A 50 -9.40 0.08 14.39
CA ASP A 50 -8.73 -1.08 15.00
C ASP A 50 -7.89 -1.84 13.96
N ALA A 51 -7.43 -1.16 12.91
CA ALA A 51 -6.60 -1.81 11.89
C ALA A 51 -5.27 -2.25 12.51
N HIS A 52 -4.85 -3.47 12.16
CA HIS A 52 -3.63 -4.09 12.66
C HIS A 52 -2.47 -3.91 11.69
N ILE A 53 -1.45 -3.17 12.10
CA ILE A 53 -0.26 -2.87 11.31
C ILE A 53 0.92 -3.69 11.82
N LEU A 54 1.57 -4.42 10.93
CA LEU A 54 2.85 -5.08 11.20
C LEU A 54 3.98 -4.18 10.73
N ILE A 55 4.91 -3.84 11.64
CA ILE A 55 6.07 -3.00 11.36
C ILE A 55 7.31 -3.88 11.37
N VAL A 56 8.03 -3.93 10.26
CA VAL A 56 9.23 -4.76 10.08
C VAL A 56 10.40 -3.84 9.73
N ASP A 57 11.33 -3.69 10.66
CA ASP A 57 12.51 -2.83 10.54
C ASP A 57 13.58 -3.36 11.49
N ASP A 58 14.85 -3.38 11.15
CA ASP A 58 15.92 -3.87 12.05
C ASP A 58 16.30 -2.82 13.11
N ASP A 59 16.01 -1.53 12.87
CA ASP A 59 16.23 -0.45 13.82
C ASP A 59 15.15 -0.44 14.91
N LYS A 60 15.54 -0.80 16.14
CA LYS A 60 14.64 -0.80 17.30
C LYS A 60 14.02 0.58 17.57
N GLY A 61 14.78 1.66 17.35
CA GLY A 61 14.30 3.02 17.60
C GLY A 61 13.17 3.39 16.64
N ILE A 62 13.26 2.98 15.38
CA ILE A 62 12.19 3.19 14.38
C ILE A 62 10.96 2.35 14.77
N ARG A 63 11.15 1.09 15.14
CA ARG A 63 10.03 0.23 15.57
C ARG A 63 9.29 0.82 16.77
N ASP A 64 10.01 1.20 17.82
CA ASP A 64 9.44 1.76 19.05
C ASP A 64 8.69 3.08 18.76
N LEU A 65 9.30 3.96 17.96
CA LEU A 65 8.70 5.24 17.56
C LEU A 65 7.40 5.04 16.79
N LEU A 66 7.41 4.20 15.76
CA LEU A 66 6.24 3.97 14.93
C LEU A 66 5.14 3.25 15.71
N GLN A 67 5.50 2.29 16.57
CA GLN A 67 4.56 1.58 17.41
C GLN A 67 3.82 2.55 18.35
N GLU A 68 4.55 3.37 19.11
CA GLU A 68 3.97 4.36 20.01
C GLU A 68 3.10 5.38 19.25
N PHE A 69 3.62 5.87 18.11
CA PHE A 69 2.92 6.85 17.30
C PHE A 69 1.60 6.33 16.73
N PHE A 70 1.54 5.09 16.25
CA PHE A 70 0.32 4.51 15.68
C PHE A 70 -0.67 4.07 16.75
N GLN A 71 -0.20 3.52 17.88
CA GLN A 71 -1.06 3.15 19.02
C GLN A 71 -1.79 4.37 19.60
N LYS A 72 -1.11 5.52 19.77
CA LYS A 72 -1.73 6.79 20.18
C LYS A 72 -2.82 7.27 19.22
N ARG A 73 -2.89 6.72 18.01
CA ARG A 73 -3.89 7.06 16.97
C ARG A 73 -4.91 5.97 16.72
N GLY A 74 -5.00 4.99 17.63
CA GLY A 74 -6.02 3.96 17.65
C GLY A 74 -5.77 2.79 16.68
N LEU A 75 -4.53 2.62 16.19
CA LEU A 75 -4.14 1.45 15.40
C LEU A 75 -3.54 0.38 16.31
N ARG A 76 -3.84 -0.89 16.03
CA ARG A 76 -3.10 -2.00 16.64
C ARG A 76 -1.78 -2.18 15.92
N THR A 77 -0.72 -2.47 16.65
CA THR A 77 0.61 -2.64 16.07
C THR A 77 1.31 -3.87 16.62
N THR A 78 1.99 -4.59 15.75
CA THR A 78 2.97 -5.63 16.08
C THR A 78 4.28 -5.27 15.38
N VAL A 79 5.40 -5.58 15.99
CA VAL A 79 6.72 -5.29 15.44
C VAL A 79 7.49 -6.58 15.18
N ALA A 80 8.38 -6.57 14.20
CA ALA A 80 9.33 -7.62 13.89
C ALA A 80 10.69 -6.99 13.56
N ALA A 81 11.79 -7.63 13.95
CA ALA A 81 13.13 -7.14 13.68
C ALA A 81 13.70 -7.67 12.35
N ASP A 82 13.12 -8.72 11.81
CA ASP A 82 13.57 -9.38 10.59
C ASP A 82 12.46 -10.17 9.90
N GLY A 83 12.80 -10.79 8.77
CA GLY A 83 11.85 -11.58 7.99
C GLY A 83 11.38 -12.86 8.69
N VAL A 84 12.16 -13.43 9.58
CA VAL A 84 11.80 -14.67 10.30
C VAL A 84 10.72 -14.38 11.33
N GLU A 85 10.90 -13.32 12.14
CA GLU A 85 9.88 -12.86 13.08
C GLU A 85 8.60 -12.44 12.34
N MET A 86 8.75 -11.73 11.21
CA MET A 86 7.63 -11.35 10.35
C MET A 86 6.81 -12.56 9.91
N GLU A 87 7.46 -13.59 9.35
CA GLU A 87 6.78 -14.80 8.89
C GLU A 87 6.07 -15.53 10.03
N ASP A 88 6.68 -15.61 11.21
CA ASP A 88 6.08 -16.22 12.40
C ASP A 88 4.81 -15.48 12.86
N ILE A 89 4.84 -14.15 12.82
CA ILE A 89 3.68 -13.32 13.17
C ILE A 89 2.55 -13.54 12.15
N LEU A 90 2.87 -13.54 10.85
CA LEU A 90 1.87 -13.71 9.78
C LEU A 90 1.19 -15.09 9.81
N ARG A 91 1.87 -16.13 10.30
CA ARG A 91 1.26 -17.45 10.49
C ARG A 91 0.23 -17.48 11.62
N ARG A 92 0.38 -16.64 12.64
CA ARG A 92 -0.42 -16.67 13.87
C ARG A 92 -1.45 -15.56 13.96
N THR A 93 -1.27 -14.49 13.19
CA THR A 93 -2.03 -13.25 13.34
C THR A 93 -2.41 -12.66 11.99
N GLN A 94 -3.67 -12.30 11.85
CA GLN A 94 -4.09 -11.50 10.70
C GLN A 94 -3.67 -10.05 10.88
N VAL A 95 -3.01 -9.49 9.87
CA VAL A 95 -2.65 -8.08 9.81
C VAL A 95 -3.33 -7.43 8.62
N ASP A 96 -3.72 -6.17 8.77
CA ASP A 96 -4.42 -5.41 7.73
C ASP A 96 -3.42 -4.72 6.77
N LEU A 97 -2.18 -4.45 7.23
CA LEU A 97 -1.13 -3.83 6.41
C LEU A 97 0.26 -4.12 7.02
N ILE A 98 1.25 -4.26 6.15
CA ILE A 98 2.66 -4.44 6.52
C ILE A 98 3.43 -3.18 6.12
N VAL A 99 4.17 -2.61 7.07
CA VAL A 99 5.21 -1.60 6.84
C VAL A 99 6.54 -2.35 6.88
N LEU A 100 7.29 -2.36 5.77
CA LEU A 100 8.45 -3.23 5.59
C LEU A 100 9.67 -2.43 5.16
N ASP A 101 10.75 -2.49 5.96
CA ASP A 101 12.02 -1.91 5.53
C ASP A 101 12.65 -2.71 4.38
N VAL A 102 13.24 -1.99 3.43
CA VAL A 102 14.02 -2.59 2.34
C VAL A 102 15.31 -3.19 2.85
N MET A 103 15.97 -2.53 3.81
CA MET A 103 17.31 -2.87 4.28
C MET A 103 17.24 -3.73 5.55
N LEU A 104 16.84 -4.98 5.41
CA LEU A 104 16.80 -5.93 6.52
C LEU A 104 18.02 -6.87 6.50
N PRO A 105 18.48 -7.36 7.66
CA PRO A 105 19.51 -8.37 7.72
C PRO A 105 19.02 -9.72 7.17
N GLY A 106 19.89 -10.42 6.46
CA GLY A 106 19.58 -11.69 5.83
C GLY A 106 18.84 -11.51 4.50
N LYS A 107 17.54 -11.78 4.44
CA LYS A 107 16.72 -11.49 3.25
C LYS A 107 16.35 -10.02 3.23
N SER A 108 16.58 -9.36 2.10
CA SER A 108 16.14 -7.97 1.89
C SER A 108 14.61 -7.86 1.92
N GLY A 109 14.09 -6.67 2.31
CA GLY A 109 12.65 -6.44 2.28
C GLY A 109 12.03 -6.60 0.89
N LEU A 110 12.79 -6.39 -0.19
CA LEU A 110 12.33 -6.64 -1.57
C LEU A 110 12.10 -8.13 -1.82
N GLU A 111 13.04 -8.98 -1.39
CA GLU A 111 12.89 -10.44 -1.52
C GLU A 111 11.72 -10.94 -0.67
N LEU A 112 11.58 -10.43 0.57
CA LEU A 112 10.45 -10.75 1.44
C LEU A 112 9.13 -10.31 0.83
N CYS A 113 9.06 -9.12 0.25
CA CYS A 113 7.86 -8.63 -0.44
C CYS A 113 7.44 -9.55 -1.58
N ARG A 114 8.39 -9.96 -2.43
CA ARG A 114 8.15 -10.93 -3.52
C ARG A 114 7.63 -12.26 -2.99
N ASP A 115 8.28 -12.81 -1.95
CA ASP A 115 7.91 -14.11 -1.38
C ASP A 115 6.51 -14.04 -0.72
N LEU A 116 6.21 -12.95 -0.03
CA LEU A 116 4.86 -12.71 0.53
C LEU A 116 3.78 -12.66 -0.54
N ARG A 117 4.05 -12.07 -1.71
CA ARG A 117 3.07 -11.95 -2.80
C ARG A 117 2.67 -13.28 -3.42
N ALA A 118 3.45 -14.34 -3.21
CA ALA A 118 3.06 -15.68 -3.61
C ALA A 118 1.93 -16.27 -2.75
N SER A 119 1.76 -15.78 -1.51
CA SER A 119 0.85 -16.38 -0.52
C SER A 119 -0.12 -15.39 0.13
N TYR A 120 0.18 -14.09 0.11
CA TYR A 120 -0.57 -13.06 0.83
C TYR A 120 -0.95 -11.89 -0.07
N SER A 121 -2.20 -11.46 0.04
CA SER A 121 -2.71 -10.24 -0.59
C SER A 121 -2.68 -9.01 0.35
N THR A 122 -2.16 -9.17 1.57
CA THR A 122 -2.04 -8.10 2.57
C THR A 122 -1.24 -6.93 1.99
N PRO A 123 -1.74 -5.69 2.08
CA PRO A 123 -1.02 -4.52 1.57
C PRO A 123 0.34 -4.33 2.22
N ILE A 124 1.33 -3.92 1.41
CA ILE A 124 2.70 -3.67 1.87
C ILE A 124 3.11 -2.25 1.47
N ILE A 125 3.53 -1.47 2.47
CA ILE A 125 4.22 -0.20 2.26
C ILE A 125 5.70 -0.42 2.55
N MET A 126 6.57 -0.14 1.58
CA MET A 126 8.02 -0.28 1.77
C MET A 126 8.61 1.01 2.32
N LEU A 127 9.51 0.88 3.31
CA LEU A 127 10.40 1.96 3.75
C LEU A 127 11.74 1.80 3.06
N THR A 128 12.28 2.85 2.45
CA THR A 128 13.52 2.76 1.69
C THR A 128 14.47 3.92 1.99
N ALA A 129 15.75 3.62 2.18
CA ALA A 129 16.79 4.64 2.28
C ALA A 129 17.18 5.21 0.88
N VAL A 130 16.67 4.64 -0.20
CA VAL A 130 17.10 4.96 -1.56
C VAL A 130 16.16 5.98 -2.17
N THR A 131 16.74 7.11 -2.57
CA THR A 131 16.04 8.24 -3.22
C THR A 131 16.00 8.12 -4.74
N GLU A 132 16.71 7.14 -5.34
CA GLU A 132 16.75 6.98 -6.78
C GLU A 132 15.44 6.40 -7.31
N THR A 133 14.94 7.01 -8.37
CA THR A 133 13.68 6.64 -9.03
C THR A 133 13.68 5.22 -9.55
N THR A 134 14.86 4.66 -9.86
CA THR A 134 15.03 3.30 -10.38
C THR A 134 14.68 2.25 -9.34
N ASP A 135 15.09 2.43 -8.07
CA ASP A 135 14.82 1.44 -7.02
C ASP A 135 13.38 1.46 -6.53
N ARG A 136 12.72 2.63 -6.61
CA ARG A 136 11.26 2.73 -6.38
C ARG A 136 10.47 1.96 -7.44
N VAL A 137 10.91 2.00 -8.69
CA VAL A 137 10.32 1.23 -9.78
C VAL A 137 10.50 -0.28 -9.54
N VAL A 138 11.72 -0.70 -9.18
CA VAL A 138 12.02 -2.11 -8.89
C VAL A 138 11.16 -2.63 -7.74
N GLY A 139 11.03 -1.88 -6.68
CA GLY A 139 10.24 -2.32 -5.54
C GLY A 139 8.74 -2.34 -5.80
N LEU A 140 8.20 -1.37 -6.52
CA LEU A 140 6.82 -1.46 -7.01
C LEU A 140 6.67 -2.66 -7.95
N GLU A 141 7.62 -3.00 -8.78
CA GLU A 141 7.62 -4.23 -9.58
C GLU A 141 7.62 -5.51 -8.74
N MET A 142 8.18 -5.50 -7.52
CA MET A 142 8.20 -6.64 -6.60
C MET A 142 6.90 -6.87 -5.82
N GLY A 143 5.89 -6.00 -5.95
CA GLY A 143 4.58 -6.23 -5.34
C GLY A 143 4.15 -5.26 -4.24
N ALA A 144 4.95 -4.27 -3.87
CA ALA A 144 4.54 -3.25 -2.89
C ALA A 144 3.36 -2.42 -3.40
N ASP A 145 2.52 -1.96 -2.47
CA ASP A 145 1.36 -1.10 -2.76
C ASP A 145 1.73 0.38 -2.66
N ASP A 146 2.76 0.73 -1.87
CA ASP A 146 3.32 2.09 -1.78
C ASP A 146 4.77 2.06 -1.29
N TYR A 147 5.47 3.21 -1.44
CA TYR A 147 6.85 3.44 -1.05
C TYR A 147 7.02 4.74 -0.30
N VAL A 148 7.76 4.69 0.82
CA VAL A 148 8.10 5.86 1.64
C VAL A 148 9.61 5.96 1.78
N PRO A 149 10.24 7.02 1.29
CA PRO A 149 11.68 7.21 1.45
C PRO A 149 12.02 7.58 2.90
N LYS A 150 13.14 7.05 3.40
CA LYS A 150 13.76 7.47 4.66
C LYS A 150 14.71 8.67 4.37
N PRO A 151 14.69 9.74 5.17
CA PRO A 151 13.86 9.96 6.36
C PRO A 151 12.43 10.37 6.01
N PHE A 152 11.45 9.95 6.81
CA PHE A 152 10.02 10.22 6.60
C PHE A 152 9.38 10.83 7.86
N ASP A 153 8.30 11.59 7.69
CA ASP A 153 7.44 11.99 8.80
C ASP A 153 6.45 10.85 9.13
N PRO A 154 6.36 10.39 10.39
CA PRO A 154 5.36 9.40 10.79
C PRO A 154 3.91 9.81 10.47
N ARG A 155 3.63 11.11 10.37
CA ARG A 155 2.32 11.61 9.95
C ARG A 155 2.08 11.31 8.46
N GLU A 156 3.10 11.48 7.61
CA GLU A 156 3.03 11.12 6.19
C GLU A 156 2.79 9.61 6.05
N LEU A 157 3.59 8.79 6.74
CA LEU A 157 3.42 7.35 6.72
C LEU A 157 2.00 6.94 7.19
N LEU A 158 1.47 7.57 8.25
CA LEU A 158 0.11 7.33 8.71
C LEU A 158 -0.95 7.71 7.66
N ALA A 159 -0.76 8.83 6.97
CA ALA A 159 -1.68 9.25 5.90
C ALA A 159 -1.69 8.22 4.76
N ARG A 160 -0.52 7.70 4.37
CA ARG A 160 -0.38 6.64 3.36
C ARG A 160 -0.98 5.30 3.82
N ILE A 161 -0.74 4.88 5.06
CA ILE A 161 -1.38 3.71 5.67
C ILE A 161 -2.90 3.85 5.58
N ARG A 162 -3.45 5.01 5.98
CA ARG A 162 -4.89 5.27 5.91
C ARG A 162 -5.42 5.26 4.49
N ALA A 163 -4.68 5.81 3.53
CA ALA A 163 -5.06 5.79 2.12
C ALA A 163 -5.11 4.36 1.58
N VAL A 164 -4.09 3.53 1.89
CA VAL A 164 -4.05 2.12 1.50
C VAL A 164 -5.18 1.33 2.18
N LEU A 165 -5.39 1.50 3.49
CA LEU A 165 -6.46 0.83 4.23
C LEU A 165 -7.86 1.27 3.77
N ARG A 166 -8.07 2.54 3.44
CA ARG A 166 -9.34 3.05 2.89
C ARG A 166 -9.66 2.37 1.56
N ARG A 167 -8.67 2.20 0.69
CA ARG A 167 -8.82 1.41 -0.55
C ARG A 167 -9.23 -0.02 -0.25
N ASN A 168 -8.80 -0.58 0.90
CA ASN A 168 -9.17 -1.91 1.39
C ASN A 168 -10.55 -1.93 2.05
N GLY A 169 -10.89 -0.87 2.80
CA GLY A 169 -12.12 -0.73 3.58
C GLY A 169 -13.28 -0.09 2.84
N ALA A 170 -13.12 0.36 1.60
CA ALA A 170 -14.21 0.86 0.76
C ALA A 170 -15.30 -0.21 0.48
N ALA A 171 -15.18 -1.39 1.10
CA ALA A 171 -16.20 -2.41 1.22
C ALA A 171 -16.81 -2.44 2.65
N GLU A 172 -17.01 -1.29 3.33
CA GLU A 172 -18.03 -1.28 4.38
C GLU A 172 -19.41 -1.39 3.73
N PRO A 173 -20.29 -2.29 4.22
CA PRO A 173 -21.60 -2.48 3.65
C PRO A 173 -22.49 -1.27 4.00
N LYS A 174 -22.44 -0.22 3.23
CA LYS A 174 -23.58 0.67 3.15
C LYS A 174 -24.67 -0.08 2.40
N ARG A 175 -25.61 -0.69 3.16
CA ARG A 175 -26.92 -1.19 2.75
C ARG A 175 -26.94 -2.05 1.49
N ALA A 176 -27.36 -3.32 1.66
CA ALA A 176 -27.92 -4.22 0.62
C ALA A 176 -27.41 -3.92 -0.80
N THR A 177 -26.16 -4.24 -1.07
CA THR A 177 -25.60 -4.02 -2.39
C THR A 177 -25.76 -5.28 -3.20
N THR A 178 -26.51 -5.15 -4.29
CA THR A 178 -26.42 -5.98 -5.48
C THR A 178 -25.00 -6.51 -5.61
N LYS A 179 -24.84 -7.81 -5.72
CA LYS A 179 -23.56 -8.43 -6.05
C LYS A 179 -23.04 -7.76 -7.33
N GLN A 180 -21.98 -6.97 -7.23
CA GLN A 180 -21.35 -6.39 -8.43
C GLN A 180 -20.36 -7.42 -8.98
N ILE A 181 -20.80 -8.25 -9.87
CA ILE A 181 -19.97 -9.16 -10.64
C ILE A 181 -19.88 -8.59 -12.06
N TYR A 182 -18.66 -8.45 -12.55
CA TYR A 182 -18.41 -8.03 -13.91
C TYR A 182 -17.86 -9.20 -14.73
N HIS A 183 -18.35 -9.32 -15.96
CA HIS A 183 -17.86 -10.29 -16.94
C HIS A 183 -17.27 -9.55 -18.14
N PHE A 184 -16.10 -9.97 -18.60
CA PHE A 184 -15.42 -9.39 -19.76
C PHE A 184 -14.42 -10.40 -20.35
N ALA A 185 -14.41 -10.57 -21.64
CA ALA A 185 -13.46 -11.44 -22.36
C ALA A 185 -13.25 -12.83 -21.70
N GLY A 186 -14.30 -13.43 -21.14
CA GLY A 186 -14.24 -14.71 -20.43
C GLY A 186 -13.75 -14.64 -18.98
N TRP A 187 -13.37 -13.46 -18.49
CA TRP A 187 -13.01 -13.20 -17.10
C TRP A 187 -14.23 -12.89 -16.25
N THR A 188 -14.18 -13.25 -14.98
CA THR A 188 -15.20 -12.90 -13.98
C THR A 188 -14.56 -12.17 -12.80
N MET A 189 -15.02 -10.97 -12.53
CA MET A 189 -14.54 -10.13 -11.41
C MET A 189 -15.64 -9.93 -10.38
N ASP A 190 -15.51 -10.56 -9.20
CA ASP A 190 -16.39 -10.38 -8.05
C ASP A 190 -15.83 -9.25 -7.15
N CYS A 191 -16.46 -8.08 -7.24
CA CYS A 191 -16.05 -6.92 -6.46
C CYS A 191 -16.32 -7.07 -4.96
N SER A 192 -17.36 -7.84 -4.59
CA SER A 192 -17.75 -8.05 -3.19
C SER A 192 -16.74 -8.95 -2.48
N ARG A 193 -16.24 -9.97 -3.16
CA ARG A 193 -15.26 -10.93 -2.63
C ARG A 193 -13.82 -10.58 -3.01
N ARG A 194 -13.63 -9.55 -3.83
CA ARG A 194 -12.33 -9.14 -4.40
C ARG A 194 -11.61 -10.31 -5.08
N ARG A 195 -12.31 -10.99 -5.94
CA ARG A 195 -11.80 -12.16 -6.67
C ARG A 195 -11.81 -11.89 -8.16
N LEU A 196 -10.75 -12.33 -8.82
CA LEU A 196 -10.65 -12.39 -10.27
C LEU A 196 -10.50 -13.84 -10.68
N MET A 197 -11.37 -14.27 -11.60
CA MET A 197 -11.33 -15.60 -12.20
C MET A 197 -11.02 -15.46 -13.69
N ALA A 198 -10.00 -16.16 -14.15
CA ALA A 198 -9.65 -16.28 -15.56
C ALA A 198 -10.62 -17.23 -16.27
N PRO A 199 -10.63 -17.25 -17.62
CA PRO A 199 -11.31 -18.28 -18.37
C PRO A 199 -10.91 -19.68 -17.88
N GLY A 200 -11.90 -20.57 -17.67
CA GLY A 200 -11.70 -21.91 -17.09
C GLY A 200 -11.65 -21.93 -15.56
N ASP A 201 -12.21 -20.92 -14.90
CA ASP A 201 -12.37 -20.85 -13.43
C ASP A 201 -11.04 -20.88 -12.63
N VAL A 202 -9.96 -20.43 -13.23
CA VAL A 202 -8.67 -20.30 -12.55
C VAL A 202 -8.64 -18.98 -11.78
N ARG A 203 -8.41 -19.05 -10.47
CA ARG A 203 -8.27 -17.85 -9.64
C ARG A 203 -6.94 -17.16 -9.93
N VAL A 204 -7.01 -15.84 -10.16
CA VAL A 204 -5.83 -14.98 -10.33
C VAL A 204 -5.71 -14.05 -9.14
N GLU A 205 -4.57 -14.13 -8.45
CA GLU A 205 -4.30 -13.30 -7.28
C GLU A 205 -3.84 -11.91 -7.74
N LEU A 206 -4.58 -10.90 -7.31
CA LEU A 206 -4.23 -9.49 -7.50
C LEU A 206 -3.88 -8.84 -6.16
N THR A 207 -2.90 -7.95 -6.18
CA THR A 207 -2.72 -7.03 -5.05
C THR A 207 -3.90 -6.08 -4.98
N MET A 208 -4.02 -5.35 -3.88
CA MET A 208 -5.09 -4.40 -3.69
C MET A 208 -5.08 -3.29 -4.74
N ALA A 209 -3.90 -2.75 -5.03
CA ALA A 209 -3.72 -1.70 -6.02
C ALA A 209 -4.07 -2.19 -7.44
N GLU A 210 -3.64 -3.40 -7.80
CA GLU A 210 -3.99 -4.03 -9.08
C GLU A 210 -5.51 -4.26 -9.21
N PHE A 211 -6.15 -4.74 -8.15
CA PHE A 211 -7.58 -4.98 -8.14
C PHE A 211 -8.39 -3.69 -8.31
N ASN A 212 -8.03 -2.63 -7.57
CA ASN A 212 -8.70 -1.33 -7.68
C ASN A 212 -8.50 -0.69 -9.06
N LEU A 213 -7.30 -0.78 -9.62
CA LEU A 213 -7.03 -0.30 -10.97
C LEU A 213 -7.84 -1.07 -12.01
N LEU A 214 -7.89 -2.41 -11.92
CA LEU A 214 -8.71 -3.24 -12.81
C LEU A 214 -10.19 -2.89 -12.67
N GLN A 215 -10.69 -2.70 -11.45
CA GLN A 215 -12.08 -2.29 -11.22
C GLN A 215 -12.41 -0.95 -11.87
N THR A 216 -11.47 0.00 -11.83
CA THR A 216 -11.61 1.30 -12.51
C THR A 216 -11.69 1.12 -14.03
N PHE A 217 -10.84 0.27 -14.60
CA PHE A 217 -10.89 -0.05 -16.02
C PHE A 217 -12.20 -0.70 -16.44
N VAL A 218 -12.64 -1.71 -15.69
CA VAL A 218 -13.88 -2.45 -15.96
C VAL A 218 -15.12 -1.55 -15.88
N LYS A 219 -15.19 -0.65 -14.89
CA LYS A 219 -16.27 0.35 -14.75
C LYS A 219 -16.24 1.43 -15.82
N SER A 220 -15.09 1.67 -16.41
CA SER A 220 -14.88 2.69 -17.45
C SER A 220 -14.52 2.05 -18.80
N ALA A 221 -15.03 0.84 -19.06
CA ALA A 221 -14.72 0.09 -20.27
C ALA A 221 -14.88 0.94 -21.54
N GLN A 222 -14.02 0.71 -22.51
CA GLN A 222 -13.95 1.38 -23.81
C GLN A 222 -13.65 2.90 -23.77
N ARG A 223 -13.44 3.47 -22.58
CA ARG A 223 -13.04 4.87 -22.43
C ARG A 223 -11.52 4.98 -22.28
N VAL A 224 -10.94 5.99 -22.90
CA VAL A 224 -9.54 6.36 -22.63
C VAL A 224 -9.49 7.13 -21.32
N LEU A 225 -8.68 6.66 -20.39
CA LEU A 225 -8.44 7.31 -19.10
C LEU A 225 -7.00 7.79 -19.03
N THR A 226 -6.81 9.05 -18.67
CA THR A 226 -5.47 9.58 -18.40
C THR A 226 -4.88 8.97 -17.11
N ARG A 227 -3.57 9.12 -16.91
CA ARG A 227 -2.93 8.64 -15.67
C ARG A 227 -3.54 9.29 -14.44
N ASP A 228 -3.76 10.59 -14.47
CA ASP A 228 -4.38 11.35 -13.38
C ASP A 228 -5.80 10.84 -13.08
N GLN A 229 -6.61 10.61 -14.10
CA GLN A 229 -7.94 10.03 -13.94
C GLN A 229 -7.89 8.61 -13.34
N LEU A 230 -6.92 7.79 -13.75
CA LEU A 230 -6.74 6.46 -13.19
C LEU A 230 -6.34 6.53 -11.71
N ILE A 231 -5.47 7.48 -11.33
CA ILE A 231 -5.09 7.73 -9.94
C ILE A 231 -6.33 8.13 -9.14
N GLU A 232 -7.04 9.15 -9.58
CA GLU A 232 -8.22 9.68 -8.90
C GLU A 232 -9.32 8.61 -8.73
N LEU A 233 -9.69 7.93 -9.80
CA LEU A 233 -10.76 6.93 -9.81
C LEU A 233 -10.39 5.62 -9.09
N SER A 234 -9.10 5.25 -9.03
CA SER A 234 -8.65 4.08 -8.26
C SER A 234 -8.45 4.37 -6.77
N GLY A 235 -8.76 5.58 -6.32
CA GLY A 235 -8.69 6.02 -4.93
C GLY A 235 -7.30 6.50 -4.49
N GLY A 236 -6.48 6.97 -5.44
CA GLY A 236 -5.22 7.66 -5.16
C GLY A 236 -5.45 9.13 -4.84
N ASP A 237 -4.77 9.67 -3.81
CA ASP A 237 -4.61 11.11 -3.67
C ASP A 237 -3.57 11.57 -4.70
N SER A 238 -3.78 12.74 -5.29
CA SER A 238 -3.01 13.30 -6.42
C SER A 238 -1.60 13.80 -6.03
N ASP A 239 -0.94 13.20 -5.04
CA ASP A 239 0.44 13.55 -4.71
C ASP A 239 1.41 12.94 -5.74
N TYR A 240 2.36 13.72 -6.19
CA TYR A 240 3.32 13.52 -7.30
C TYR A 240 4.07 12.17 -7.36
N SER A 241 3.93 11.30 -6.38
CA SER A 241 4.58 9.99 -6.35
C SER A 241 3.83 8.88 -7.08
N PHE A 242 2.55 9.11 -7.48
CA PHE A 242 1.68 8.08 -8.08
C PHE A 242 1.76 7.99 -9.61
N ASP A 243 2.27 8.99 -10.31
CA ASP A 243 2.23 9.03 -11.78
C ASP A 243 2.98 7.85 -12.43
N ARG A 244 4.10 7.44 -11.84
CA ARG A 244 4.84 6.25 -12.30
C ARG A 244 4.27 4.92 -11.80
N SER A 245 3.45 4.93 -10.75
CA SER A 245 2.86 3.72 -10.19
C SER A 245 1.79 3.12 -11.11
N ILE A 246 1.04 3.92 -11.85
CA ILE A 246 0.02 3.45 -12.81
C ILE A 246 0.64 2.62 -13.91
N ASP A 247 1.74 3.07 -14.51
CA ASP A 247 2.43 2.34 -15.59
C ASP A 247 2.92 0.97 -15.11
N ILE A 248 3.41 0.90 -13.87
CA ILE A 248 3.85 -0.35 -13.23
C ILE A 248 2.66 -1.27 -12.95
N LEU A 249 1.57 -0.74 -12.40
CA LEU A 249 0.37 -1.51 -12.13
C LEU A 249 -0.26 -2.05 -13.41
N VAL A 250 -0.30 -1.24 -14.48
CA VAL A 250 -0.74 -1.70 -15.81
C VAL A 250 0.18 -2.80 -16.34
N SER A 251 1.50 -2.64 -16.21
CA SER A 251 2.46 -3.68 -16.63
C SER A 251 2.22 -4.99 -15.90
N ARG A 252 1.92 -4.95 -14.59
CA ARG A 252 1.61 -6.14 -13.79
C ARG A 252 0.27 -6.77 -14.17
N LEU A 253 -0.78 -5.97 -14.35
CA LEU A 253 -2.08 -6.48 -14.80
C LEU A 253 -1.93 -7.19 -16.14
N ARG A 254 -1.19 -6.60 -17.09
CA ARG A 254 -0.90 -7.24 -18.38
C ARG A 254 -0.20 -8.58 -18.20
N ARG A 255 0.82 -8.66 -17.33
CA ARG A 255 1.53 -9.94 -17.06
C ARG A 255 0.63 -11.03 -16.47
N LYS A 256 -0.45 -10.65 -15.78
CA LYS A 256 -1.37 -11.59 -15.14
C LYS A 256 -2.58 -11.94 -16.00
N MET A 257 -2.93 -11.09 -16.96
CA MET A 257 -4.20 -11.19 -17.69
C MET A 257 -4.06 -11.30 -19.21
N GLU A 258 -2.91 -10.94 -19.77
CA GLU A 258 -2.65 -10.97 -21.20
C GLU A 258 -1.83 -12.20 -21.57
N ASP A 259 -2.12 -12.80 -22.74
CA ASP A 259 -1.31 -13.88 -23.29
C ASP A 259 0.11 -13.40 -23.64
N ASP A 260 0.20 -12.19 -24.20
CA ASP A 260 1.45 -11.49 -24.46
C ASP A 260 1.37 -10.04 -23.96
N PRO A 261 2.07 -9.70 -22.86
CA PRO A 261 2.07 -8.33 -22.33
C PRO A 261 2.61 -7.26 -23.29
N LYS A 262 3.37 -7.65 -24.33
CA LYS A 262 3.91 -6.72 -25.33
C LYS A 262 2.90 -6.36 -26.40
N THR A 263 1.95 -7.26 -26.66
CA THR A 263 0.84 -7.06 -27.61
C THR A 263 -0.51 -7.17 -26.88
N PRO A 264 -0.81 -6.24 -25.94
CA PRO A 264 -1.97 -6.35 -25.07
C PRO A 264 -3.28 -6.21 -25.85
N LYS A 265 -4.26 -7.06 -25.50
CA LYS A 265 -5.60 -7.07 -26.07
C LYS A 265 -6.66 -6.54 -25.13
N LEU A 266 -6.40 -6.52 -23.83
CA LEU A 266 -7.34 -6.07 -22.80
C LEU A 266 -7.10 -4.62 -22.43
N ILE A 267 -5.84 -4.24 -22.13
CA ILE A 267 -5.47 -2.90 -21.68
C ILE A 267 -4.51 -2.28 -22.71
N LEU A 268 -5.01 -1.38 -23.55
CA LEU A 268 -4.21 -0.69 -24.55
C LEU A 268 -3.56 0.57 -24.00
N THR A 269 -2.33 0.87 -24.48
CA THR A 269 -1.72 2.19 -24.32
C THR A 269 -2.15 3.10 -25.46
N VAL A 270 -2.78 4.22 -25.14
CA VAL A 270 -3.12 5.27 -26.10
C VAL A 270 -2.03 6.33 -26.06
N ARG A 271 -1.30 6.53 -27.16
CA ARG A 271 -0.23 7.53 -27.24
C ARG A 271 -0.75 8.89 -26.83
N SER A 272 -0.05 9.54 -25.91
CA SER A 272 -0.39 10.86 -25.33
C SER A 272 -1.75 10.94 -24.60
N GLY A 273 -2.47 9.82 -24.42
CA GLY A 273 -3.82 9.81 -23.84
C GLY A 273 -3.98 8.98 -22.56
N GLY A 274 -3.06 8.06 -22.28
CA GLY A 274 -3.17 7.15 -21.13
C GLY A 274 -3.49 5.71 -21.53
N TYR A 275 -4.52 5.11 -20.92
CA TYR A 275 -4.87 3.70 -21.13
C TYR A 275 -6.35 3.52 -21.45
N GLN A 276 -6.66 2.48 -22.18
CA GLN A 276 -8.02 2.08 -22.53
C GLN A 276 -8.23 0.59 -22.28
N PHE A 277 -9.33 0.25 -21.62
CA PHE A 277 -9.78 -1.12 -21.46
C PHE A 277 -10.73 -1.48 -22.60
N LEU A 278 -10.31 -2.41 -23.47
CA LEU A 278 -11.02 -2.72 -24.71
C LEU A 278 -12.26 -3.61 -24.56
N PRO A 279 -12.26 -4.61 -23.65
CA PRO A 279 -13.39 -5.53 -23.59
C PRO A 279 -14.70 -4.82 -23.23
N GLU A 280 -15.80 -5.27 -23.83
CA GLU A 280 -17.12 -4.97 -23.32
C GLU A 280 -17.32 -5.63 -21.95
N THR A 281 -18.01 -4.92 -21.07
CA THR A 281 -18.26 -5.40 -19.69
C THR A 281 -19.75 -5.52 -19.47
N THR A 282 -20.16 -6.65 -18.90
CA THR A 282 -21.53 -6.85 -18.40
C THR A 282 -21.49 -6.96 -16.90
N SER A 283 -22.53 -6.48 -16.20
CA SER A 283 -22.62 -6.53 -14.74
C SER A 283 -23.89 -7.25 -14.28
N GLU A 284 -23.77 -8.06 -13.24
CA GLU A 284 -24.87 -8.70 -12.51
C GLU A 284 -25.04 -8.11 -11.13
#